data_948c36102a30b376ba3d9c986dbc7f25
#
_entry.id   948c36102a30b376ba3d9c986dbc7f25
#
_cell.length_a   1.000
_cell.length_b   1.000
_cell.length_c   1.000
_cell.angle_alpha   90.00
_cell.angle_beta   90.00
_cell.angle_gamma   90.00
#
_symmetry.space_group_name_H-M   'P 1'
#
loop_
_entity.id
_entity.type
_entity.pdbx_description
1 polymer ?
#
loop_
_entity_poly.entity_id
_entity_poly.type
_entity_poly.pdbx_seq_one_letter_code
_entity_poly.pdbx_strand_id
1 'polypeptide(L)'
;MAIGKIHFLCDRRFCCRSARQNQSFSEIVKIGIVKNNITQMQYRLEKDSMGERQIPAHVYYGIQTLRATENFPISGIKPLPTYIDACLLIKKATAIANSELNCIPPDIAQAIVTAADEILQGQLRDQFVVDIYQAGAGTSHHMNVNEVLANRALEIIGDIKGNYQKISPNDHVNYGQSTNDVIPTAIRIGALLALEHSLYPGLDSAISAVGEKAIEFQDIVKSGRTHLQDAVPVRLGESFRAWQQILSDHKTRITHAATDLYALGLGGSAAGTGLNTHPQYRYRVAELLSEFIGKPLKPASHLMAAMQSMSPFVHVSGSLRNLAQDLVKISHDLRLMDSGPQTGLKEIQLPPVQPGSSIMPGKYNPVMAEMTSMVCFQVMGYDSAIALAAQAGQLELNVMMPLIAYDLIHSIEILGNTINSLSKFCLAGITVKEARCRHYGESSLALVTALNTHIGYLNAAAVAKESLATGRSIREVVLAKGLMDETLLDRVLDLEKMSQLPQN
;
A
#
# COMPACT_ATOMS: atom_id res chain seq x y z
N MET A 1 33.29 -3.64 -41.76
CA MET A 1 34.70 -3.34 -41.44
C MET A 1 34.91 -3.39 -39.93
N ALA A 2 35.82 -4.31 -39.56
CA ALA A 2 36.57 -4.44 -38.30
C ALA A 2 35.81 -4.54 -36.95
N ILE A 3 35.70 -5.77 -36.52
CA ILE A 3 35.40 -6.22 -35.14
C ILE A 3 36.70 -6.15 -34.34
N GLY A 4 36.70 -5.38 -33.24
CA GLY A 4 37.80 -5.33 -32.27
C GLY A 4 37.53 -6.24 -31.08
N LYS A 5 38.28 -7.35 -30.96
CA LYS A 5 38.35 -8.22 -29.79
C LYS A 5 39.21 -7.57 -28.70
N ILE A 6 38.69 -7.43 -27.48
CA ILE A 6 39.48 -7.06 -26.29
C ILE A 6 39.80 -8.35 -25.54
N HIS A 7 41.11 -8.68 -25.47
CA HIS A 7 41.68 -9.75 -24.67
C HIS A 7 41.95 -9.24 -23.26
N PHE A 8 41.44 -9.95 -22.23
CA PHE A 8 41.90 -9.82 -20.86
C PHE A 8 43.12 -10.71 -20.64
N LEU A 9 44.25 -10.09 -20.37
CA LEU A 9 45.48 -10.74 -19.90
C LEU A 9 45.40 -11.00 -18.40
N CYS A 10 45.49 -12.27 -18.02
CA CYS A 10 45.65 -12.74 -16.65
C CYS A 10 47.16 -12.79 -16.33
N ASP A 11 47.64 -11.95 -15.42
CA ASP A 11 49.04 -11.94 -15.01
C ASP A 11 49.22 -12.91 -13.82
N ARG A 12 49.92 -14.02 -14.11
CA ARG A 12 50.43 -15.00 -13.13
C ARG A 12 51.80 -14.56 -12.69
N ARG A 13 51.97 -14.08 -11.46
CA ARG A 13 53.22 -14.14 -10.72
C ARG A 13 52.96 -13.96 -9.23
N PHE A 14 52.92 -15.07 -8.51
CA PHE A 14 53.62 -15.23 -7.20
C PHE A 14 53.56 -16.73 -6.85
N CYS A 15 54.68 -17.39 -7.16
CA CYS A 15 54.93 -18.75 -6.73
C CYS A 15 56.29 -18.82 -6.03
N CYS A 16 56.36 -19.63 -4.97
CA CYS A 16 57.52 -20.24 -4.33
C CYS A 16 58.38 -19.46 -3.29
N ARG A 17 58.27 -19.95 -2.09
CA ARG A 17 59.31 -20.54 -1.20
C ARG A 17 58.71 -20.70 0.19
N SER A 18 58.71 -21.84 0.87
CA SER A 18 59.84 -22.72 1.19
C SER A 18 59.31 -24.07 1.73
N ALA A 19 60.06 -25.10 1.45
CA ALA A 19 59.90 -26.47 1.90
C ALA A 19 60.52 -26.70 3.29
N ARG A 20 60.04 -27.82 3.92
CA ARG A 20 60.58 -28.63 5.03
C ARG A 20 59.99 -28.39 6.41
N GLN A 21 59.08 -29.31 6.78
CA GLN A 21 59.30 -30.20 7.91
C GLN A 21 58.28 -31.34 7.87
N ASN A 22 58.75 -32.52 7.57
CA ASN A 22 58.03 -33.80 7.79
C ASN A 22 57.99 -34.03 9.31
N GLN A 23 56.80 -34.10 9.91
CA GLN A 23 56.56 -34.91 11.12
C GLN A 23 55.17 -35.52 11.01
N SER A 24 55.13 -36.78 11.25
CA SER A 24 54.05 -37.78 11.28
C SER A 24 52.63 -37.28 11.55
N PHE A 25 51.78 -37.40 10.55
CA PHE A 25 50.34 -37.35 10.67
C PHE A 25 49.77 -38.75 10.91
N SER A 26 49.85 -39.29 12.12
CA SER A 26 49.22 -40.55 12.47
C SER A 26 48.52 -40.57 13.81
N GLU A 27 48.27 -39.45 14.48
CA GLU A 27 47.62 -39.47 15.80
C GLU A 27 46.61 -38.36 16.10
N ILE A 28 45.96 -37.74 15.11
CA ILE A 28 44.79 -36.87 15.37
C ILE A 28 43.64 -37.20 14.44
N VAL A 29 43.11 -38.41 14.51
CA VAL A 29 41.77 -38.75 13.96
C VAL A 29 41.00 -39.54 15.02
N LYS A 30 40.75 -38.89 16.14
CA LYS A 30 39.68 -39.25 17.09
C LYS A 30 38.94 -37.96 17.49
N ILE A 31 38.47 -37.21 16.52
CA ILE A 31 37.44 -36.18 16.75
C ILE A 31 36.13 -36.82 16.30
N GLY A 32 35.20 -36.85 17.24
CA GLY A 32 33.94 -37.56 17.16
C GLY A 32 33.21 -37.41 15.84
N ILE A 33 32.78 -38.53 15.32
CA ILE A 33 31.69 -38.60 14.35
C ILE A 33 30.47 -38.05 15.08
N VAL A 34 30.25 -36.73 14.91
CA VAL A 34 28.92 -36.17 15.10
C VAL A 34 28.07 -36.89 14.05
N LYS A 35 27.32 -37.89 14.49
CA LYS A 35 26.21 -38.43 13.72
C LYS A 35 25.32 -37.24 13.39
N ASN A 36 25.51 -36.64 12.20
CA ASN A 36 24.48 -35.86 11.59
C ASN A 36 23.26 -36.78 11.51
N ASN A 37 22.34 -36.62 12.42
CA ASN A 37 20.99 -37.11 12.25
C ASN A 37 20.44 -36.36 11.02
N ILE A 38 20.74 -36.87 9.84
CA ILE A 38 19.94 -36.64 8.65
C ILE A 38 18.61 -37.28 8.99
N THR A 39 17.70 -36.52 9.55
CA THR A 39 16.31 -36.90 9.72
C THR A 39 15.85 -37.30 8.32
N GLN A 40 15.66 -38.58 8.04
CA GLN A 40 15.10 -39.03 6.77
C GLN A 40 13.79 -38.26 6.60
N MET A 41 13.73 -37.37 5.61
CA MET A 41 12.48 -36.68 5.29
C MET A 41 11.45 -37.75 5.01
N GLN A 42 10.43 -37.82 5.86
CA GLN A 42 9.28 -38.67 5.61
C GLN A 42 8.43 -38.02 4.54
N TYR A 43 7.93 -38.84 3.62
CA TYR A 43 7.04 -38.40 2.54
C TYR A 43 5.71 -39.13 2.65
N ARG A 44 4.62 -38.46 2.28
CA ARG A 44 3.33 -39.08 2.02
C ARG A 44 3.08 -39.10 0.51
N LEU A 45 2.44 -40.14 0.01
CA LEU A 45 2.05 -40.22 -1.39
C LEU A 45 0.67 -39.64 -1.58
N GLU A 46 0.55 -38.67 -2.48
CA GLU A 46 -0.75 -38.11 -2.91
C GLU A 46 -0.92 -38.32 -4.42
N LYS A 47 -2.19 -38.32 -4.87
CA LYS A 47 -2.57 -38.55 -6.26
C LYS A 47 -3.59 -37.51 -6.70
N ASP A 48 -3.41 -36.99 -7.91
CA ASP A 48 -4.38 -36.17 -8.64
C ASP A 48 -4.64 -36.76 -10.04
N SER A 49 -5.38 -36.03 -10.89
CA SER A 49 -5.67 -36.46 -12.26
C SER A 49 -4.45 -36.61 -13.17
N MET A 50 -3.31 -36.04 -12.79
CA MET A 50 -2.04 -36.10 -13.53
C MET A 50 -1.10 -37.19 -13.03
N GLY A 51 -1.47 -37.92 -11.96
CA GLY A 51 -0.66 -38.98 -11.37
C GLY A 51 -0.19 -38.68 -9.95
N GLU A 52 0.75 -39.51 -9.47
CA GLU A 52 1.22 -39.51 -8.08
C GLU A 52 2.42 -38.62 -7.86
N ARG A 53 2.55 -38.04 -6.64
CA ARG A 53 3.71 -37.29 -6.16
C ARG A 53 3.98 -37.61 -4.69
N GLN A 54 5.25 -37.52 -4.31
CA GLN A 54 5.69 -37.59 -2.92
C GLN A 54 5.69 -36.17 -2.32
N ILE A 55 4.89 -35.95 -1.28
CA ILE A 55 4.79 -34.71 -0.54
C ILE A 55 5.53 -34.86 0.79
N PRO A 56 6.37 -33.90 1.23
CA PRO A 56 6.98 -33.98 2.56
C PRO A 56 5.91 -34.17 3.64
N ALA A 57 6.06 -35.14 4.51
CA ALA A 57 5.01 -35.52 5.46
C ALA A 57 4.66 -34.40 6.47
N HIS A 58 5.62 -33.52 6.75
CA HIS A 58 5.43 -32.43 7.74
C HIS A 58 4.59 -31.26 7.21
N VAL A 59 4.54 -31.01 5.88
CA VAL A 59 3.78 -29.88 5.32
C VAL A 59 2.27 -30.14 5.28
N TYR A 60 1.49 -29.06 5.24
CA TYR A 60 0.02 -29.14 5.17
C TYR A 60 -0.53 -28.91 3.76
N TYR A 61 0.24 -28.31 2.87
CA TYR A 61 -0.15 -28.26 1.47
C TYR A 61 -0.04 -29.66 0.81
N GLY A 62 -0.73 -29.85 -0.30
CA GLY A 62 -0.80 -31.14 -1.00
C GLY A 62 -0.19 -31.10 -2.39
N ILE A 63 -0.62 -32.07 -3.22
CA ILE A 63 -0.06 -32.34 -4.55
C ILE A 63 -0.24 -31.19 -5.54
N GLN A 64 -1.39 -30.49 -5.54
CA GLN A 64 -1.63 -29.41 -6.48
C GLN A 64 -0.78 -28.19 -6.14
N THR A 65 -0.60 -27.89 -4.86
CA THR A 65 0.33 -26.85 -4.41
C THR A 65 1.77 -27.19 -4.77
N LEU A 66 2.21 -28.43 -4.56
CA LEU A 66 3.57 -28.84 -4.95
C LEU A 66 3.80 -28.58 -6.45
N ARG A 67 2.87 -29.01 -7.32
CA ARG A 67 2.96 -28.73 -8.76
C ARG A 67 3.00 -27.22 -9.06
N ALA A 68 2.23 -26.42 -8.34
CA ALA A 68 2.22 -24.97 -8.53
C ALA A 68 3.58 -24.35 -8.16
N THR A 69 4.23 -24.79 -7.09
CA THR A 69 5.56 -24.29 -6.70
C THR A 69 6.65 -24.71 -7.70
N GLU A 70 6.51 -25.90 -8.31
CA GLU A 70 7.40 -26.36 -9.38
C GLU A 70 7.19 -25.57 -10.69
N ASN A 71 5.94 -25.24 -11.04
CA ASN A 71 5.58 -24.58 -12.29
C ASN A 71 5.84 -23.07 -12.29
N PHE A 72 5.71 -22.41 -11.14
CA PHE A 72 5.71 -20.94 -11.03
C PHE A 72 6.77 -20.39 -10.05
N PRO A 73 8.08 -20.70 -10.21
CA PRO A 73 9.15 -20.09 -9.45
C PRO A 73 9.54 -18.73 -10.06
N ILE A 74 8.65 -17.72 -9.99
CA ILE A 74 8.78 -16.49 -10.78
C ILE A 74 9.40 -15.35 -9.96
N SER A 75 8.74 -14.90 -8.89
CA SER A 75 9.19 -13.75 -8.10
C SER A 75 9.73 -14.11 -6.72
N GLY A 76 9.31 -15.25 -6.18
CA GLY A 76 9.54 -15.63 -4.78
C GLY A 76 8.63 -14.90 -3.79
N ILE A 77 7.78 -13.98 -4.24
CA ILE A 77 6.83 -13.26 -3.40
C ILE A 77 5.66 -14.17 -3.06
N LYS A 78 5.29 -14.23 -1.78
CA LYS A 78 4.18 -15.04 -1.28
C LYS A 78 2.90 -14.22 -1.18
N PRO A 79 1.71 -14.87 -1.12
CA PRO A 79 0.46 -14.17 -0.92
C PRO A 79 0.48 -13.33 0.36
N LEU A 80 -0.15 -12.15 0.29
CA LEU A 80 -0.25 -11.26 1.44
C LEU A 80 -1.06 -11.90 2.57
N PRO A 81 -0.68 -11.70 3.85
CA PRO A 81 -1.44 -12.22 4.99
C PRO A 81 -2.92 -11.86 4.94
N THR A 82 -3.26 -10.62 4.62
CA THR A 82 -4.65 -10.13 4.49
C THR A 82 -5.43 -10.86 3.39
N TYR A 83 -4.77 -11.24 2.29
CA TYR A 83 -5.41 -12.03 1.22
C TYR A 83 -5.64 -13.48 1.63
N ILE A 84 -4.72 -14.07 2.38
CA ILE A 84 -4.89 -15.41 2.99
C ILE A 84 -6.08 -15.37 3.95
N ASP A 85 -6.16 -14.36 4.83
CA ASP A 85 -7.26 -14.20 5.77
C ASP A 85 -8.62 -14.12 5.06
N ALA A 86 -8.70 -13.35 3.98
CA ALA A 86 -9.90 -13.26 3.16
C ALA A 86 -10.35 -14.63 2.61
N CYS A 87 -9.40 -15.43 2.11
CA CYS A 87 -9.70 -16.78 1.64
C CYS A 87 -10.19 -17.69 2.78
N LEU A 88 -9.55 -17.62 3.95
CA LEU A 88 -9.92 -18.42 5.14
C LEU A 88 -11.32 -18.06 5.64
N LEU A 89 -11.66 -16.77 5.70
CA LEU A 89 -13.00 -16.30 6.07
C LEU A 89 -14.07 -16.83 5.11
N ILE A 90 -13.77 -16.85 3.79
CA ILE A 90 -14.67 -17.46 2.81
C ILE A 90 -14.83 -18.95 3.10
N LYS A 91 -13.74 -19.70 3.30
CA LYS A 91 -13.82 -21.13 3.55
C LYS A 91 -14.56 -21.46 4.85
N LYS A 92 -14.36 -20.66 5.88
CA LYS A 92 -15.12 -20.75 7.13
C LYS A 92 -16.63 -20.53 6.89
N ALA A 93 -16.99 -19.44 6.23
CA ALA A 93 -18.40 -19.12 5.92
C ALA A 93 -19.06 -20.20 5.04
N THR A 94 -18.34 -20.69 4.03
CA THR A 94 -18.85 -21.72 3.13
C THR A 94 -19.03 -23.08 3.81
N ALA A 95 -18.12 -23.46 4.72
CA ALA A 95 -18.26 -24.69 5.52
C ALA A 95 -19.49 -24.63 6.43
N ILE A 96 -19.72 -23.52 7.12
CA ILE A 96 -20.90 -23.30 7.96
C ILE A 96 -22.17 -23.37 7.10
N ALA A 97 -22.26 -22.59 6.03
CA ALA A 97 -23.44 -22.55 5.16
C ALA A 97 -23.76 -23.91 4.55
N ASN A 98 -22.76 -24.63 4.04
CA ASN A 98 -22.96 -25.95 3.45
C ASN A 98 -23.40 -27.01 4.50
N SER A 99 -22.95 -26.90 5.74
CA SER A 99 -23.43 -27.76 6.84
C SER A 99 -24.88 -27.46 7.19
N GLU A 100 -25.25 -26.20 7.38
CA GLU A 100 -26.63 -25.78 7.65
C GLU A 100 -27.60 -26.17 6.53
N LEU A 101 -27.13 -26.21 5.29
CA LEU A 101 -27.90 -26.63 4.11
C LEU A 101 -27.83 -28.16 3.86
N ASN A 102 -27.25 -28.93 4.76
CA ASN A 102 -27.08 -30.40 4.66
C ASN A 102 -26.29 -30.86 3.43
N CYS A 103 -25.39 -30.03 2.91
CA CYS A 103 -24.53 -30.34 1.75
C CYS A 103 -23.25 -31.06 2.15
N ILE A 104 -22.73 -30.82 3.35
CA ILE A 104 -21.58 -31.52 3.93
C ILE A 104 -21.89 -31.96 5.37
N PRO A 105 -21.28 -33.06 5.88
CA PRO A 105 -21.47 -33.53 7.25
C PRO A 105 -21.05 -32.46 8.30
N PRO A 106 -21.82 -32.28 9.39
CA PRO A 106 -21.54 -31.27 10.40
C PRO A 106 -20.18 -31.41 11.08
N ASP A 107 -19.71 -32.63 11.31
CA ASP A 107 -18.41 -32.92 11.91
C ASP A 107 -17.25 -32.51 11.01
N ILE A 108 -17.36 -32.74 9.72
CA ILE A 108 -16.39 -32.30 8.72
C ILE A 108 -16.39 -30.76 8.61
N ALA A 109 -17.57 -30.15 8.56
CA ALA A 109 -17.68 -28.69 8.53
C ALA A 109 -17.02 -28.06 9.76
N GLN A 110 -17.30 -28.58 10.96
CA GLN A 110 -16.72 -28.09 12.20
C GLN A 110 -15.19 -28.23 12.21
N ALA A 111 -14.64 -29.32 11.69
CA ALA A 111 -13.18 -29.49 11.59
C ALA A 111 -12.56 -28.47 10.63
N ILE A 112 -13.21 -28.17 9.48
CA ILE A 112 -12.76 -27.14 8.55
C ILE A 112 -12.82 -25.75 9.19
N VAL A 113 -13.90 -25.42 9.92
CA VAL A 113 -14.04 -24.14 10.65
C VAL A 113 -12.95 -23.98 11.69
N THR A 114 -12.69 -25.02 12.50
CA THR A 114 -11.63 -25.00 13.51
C THR A 114 -10.26 -24.83 12.87
N ALA A 115 -9.95 -25.53 11.76
CA ALA A 115 -8.72 -25.35 11.01
C ALA A 115 -8.56 -23.90 10.48
N ALA A 116 -9.63 -23.31 9.96
CA ALA A 116 -9.62 -21.92 9.49
C ALA A 116 -9.35 -20.93 10.64
N ASP A 117 -9.98 -21.14 11.81
CA ASP A 117 -9.79 -20.29 12.98
C ASP A 117 -8.36 -20.35 13.53
N GLU A 118 -7.75 -21.53 13.60
CA GLU A 118 -6.36 -21.67 14.01
C GLU A 118 -5.39 -20.93 13.07
N ILE A 119 -5.64 -21.00 11.76
CA ILE A 119 -4.80 -20.31 10.78
C ILE A 119 -5.04 -18.78 10.84
N LEU A 120 -6.26 -18.32 11.03
CA LEU A 120 -6.58 -16.90 11.25
C LEU A 120 -5.88 -16.35 12.52
N GLN A 121 -5.69 -17.18 13.53
CA GLN A 121 -4.92 -16.86 14.74
C GLN A 121 -3.40 -16.91 14.56
N GLY A 122 -2.90 -17.18 13.35
CA GLY A 122 -1.48 -17.09 13.00
C GLY A 122 -0.77 -18.43 12.84
N GLN A 123 -1.43 -19.58 13.06
CA GLN A 123 -0.80 -20.89 12.84
C GLN A 123 -0.64 -21.19 11.34
N LEU A 124 0.33 -22.04 10.99
CA LEU A 124 0.54 -22.58 9.64
C LEU A 124 0.63 -21.54 8.51
N ARG A 125 0.98 -20.28 8.80
CA ARG A 125 1.10 -19.20 7.79
C ARG A 125 2.20 -19.49 6.76
N ASP A 126 3.22 -20.22 7.13
CA ASP A 126 4.32 -20.66 6.28
C ASP A 126 3.91 -21.70 5.22
N GLN A 127 2.69 -22.27 5.32
CA GLN A 127 2.16 -23.27 4.40
C GLN A 127 1.55 -22.68 3.12
N PHE A 128 1.39 -21.35 3.03
CA PHE A 128 0.92 -20.66 1.83
C PHE A 128 2.12 -20.27 0.97
N VAL A 129 2.54 -21.18 0.10
CA VAL A 129 3.85 -21.16 -0.55
C VAL A 129 3.84 -20.78 -2.03
N VAL A 130 2.67 -20.59 -2.63
CA VAL A 130 2.52 -20.31 -4.05
C VAL A 130 2.96 -18.87 -4.36
N ASP A 131 3.65 -18.67 -5.49
CA ASP A 131 4.05 -17.34 -5.98
C ASP A 131 2.82 -16.51 -6.37
N ILE A 132 2.92 -15.19 -6.27
CA ILE A 132 1.85 -14.28 -6.72
C ILE A 132 1.59 -14.38 -8.23
N TYR A 133 2.61 -14.67 -9.05
CA TYR A 133 2.48 -15.00 -10.46
C TYR A 133 2.27 -16.50 -10.62
N GLN A 134 1.03 -16.90 -10.85
CA GLN A 134 0.58 -18.28 -10.79
C GLN A 134 -0.45 -18.60 -11.88
N ALA A 135 -1.10 -19.76 -11.78
CA ALA A 135 -2.19 -20.10 -12.69
C ALA A 135 -3.26 -19.00 -12.72
N GLY A 136 -3.73 -18.67 -13.92
CA GLY A 136 -4.79 -17.68 -14.12
C GLY A 136 -6.02 -17.98 -13.28
N ALA A 137 -6.81 -16.96 -12.99
CA ALA A 137 -7.89 -16.96 -12.01
C ALA A 137 -7.46 -17.20 -10.54
N GLY A 138 -6.22 -17.65 -10.27
CA GLY A 138 -5.72 -17.88 -8.91
C GLY A 138 -5.91 -19.31 -8.40
N THR A 139 -6.07 -20.28 -9.29
CA THR A 139 -6.33 -21.68 -8.92
C THR A 139 -5.25 -22.26 -8.05
N SER A 140 -3.98 -21.93 -8.27
CA SER A 140 -2.87 -22.44 -7.47
C SER A 140 -2.98 -22.03 -6.00
N HIS A 141 -3.22 -20.75 -5.71
CA HIS A 141 -3.42 -20.26 -4.33
C HIS A 141 -4.70 -20.82 -3.73
N HIS A 142 -5.79 -20.86 -4.51
CA HIS A 142 -7.06 -21.42 -4.05
C HIS A 142 -6.91 -22.87 -3.60
N MET A 143 -6.21 -23.70 -4.38
CA MET A 143 -5.95 -25.10 -3.99
C MET A 143 -4.98 -25.19 -2.83
N ASN A 144 -4.00 -24.29 -2.72
CA ASN A 144 -3.12 -24.23 -1.54
C ASN A 144 -3.95 -24.03 -0.25
N VAL A 145 -4.91 -23.10 -0.27
CA VAL A 145 -5.84 -22.91 0.86
C VAL A 145 -6.67 -24.16 1.14
N ASN A 146 -7.24 -24.76 0.10
CA ASN A 146 -8.09 -25.96 0.24
C ASN A 146 -7.30 -27.14 0.82
N GLU A 147 -6.08 -27.39 0.35
CA GLU A 147 -5.24 -28.51 0.79
C GLU A 147 -4.75 -28.31 2.23
N VAL A 148 -4.32 -27.10 2.60
CA VAL A 148 -3.90 -26.79 3.98
C VAL A 148 -5.06 -26.98 4.96
N LEU A 149 -6.26 -26.49 4.63
CA LEU A 149 -7.46 -26.65 5.45
C LEU A 149 -7.86 -28.13 5.57
N ALA A 150 -7.87 -28.87 4.46
CA ALA A 150 -8.23 -30.30 4.48
C ALA A 150 -7.27 -31.11 5.35
N ASN A 151 -5.97 -30.91 5.21
CA ASN A 151 -4.96 -31.63 5.98
C ASN A 151 -4.98 -31.25 7.47
N ARG A 152 -5.25 -29.97 7.81
CA ARG A 152 -5.42 -29.61 9.22
C ARG A 152 -6.72 -30.16 9.81
N ALA A 153 -7.81 -30.12 9.05
CA ALA A 153 -9.08 -30.69 9.47
C ALA A 153 -8.99 -32.21 9.69
N LEU A 154 -8.23 -32.95 8.85
CA LEU A 154 -7.94 -34.38 9.06
C LEU A 154 -7.25 -34.60 10.40
N GLU A 155 -6.21 -33.84 10.73
CA GLU A 155 -5.54 -33.99 12.05
C GLU A 155 -6.48 -33.67 13.22
N ILE A 156 -7.36 -32.66 13.10
CA ILE A 156 -8.33 -32.29 14.15
C ILE A 156 -9.27 -33.43 14.46
N ILE A 157 -9.67 -34.21 13.46
CA ILE A 157 -10.52 -35.41 13.68
C ILE A 157 -9.73 -36.67 14.01
N GLY A 158 -8.40 -36.57 14.23
CA GLY A 158 -7.54 -37.70 14.58
C GLY A 158 -7.14 -38.58 13.40
N ASP A 159 -7.21 -38.10 12.17
CA ASP A 159 -6.81 -38.80 10.95
C ASP A 159 -5.46 -38.30 10.41
N ILE A 160 -4.91 -38.98 9.40
CA ILE A 160 -3.62 -38.63 8.80
C ILE A 160 -3.76 -37.66 7.63
N LYS A 161 -2.79 -36.77 7.47
CA LYS A 161 -2.72 -35.86 6.30
C LYS A 161 -2.69 -36.66 4.99
N GLY A 162 -3.45 -36.20 3.99
CA GLY A 162 -3.57 -36.87 2.69
C GLY A 162 -4.70 -37.91 2.60
N ASN A 163 -5.41 -38.22 3.69
CA ASN A 163 -6.58 -39.10 3.63
C ASN A 163 -7.82 -38.37 3.07
N TYR A 164 -7.75 -37.97 1.80
CA TYR A 164 -8.79 -37.23 1.13
C TYR A 164 -10.08 -37.99 0.86
N GLN A 165 -10.11 -39.29 1.17
CA GLN A 165 -11.38 -40.04 1.22
C GLN A 165 -12.26 -39.61 2.40
N LYS A 166 -11.64 -39.13 3.48
CA LYS A 166 -12.34 -38.68 4.68
C LYS A 166 -12.65 -37.16 4.60
N ILE A 167 -11.66 -36.31 4.37
CA ILE A 167 -11.85 -34.87 4.11
C ILE A 167 -11.08 -34.48 2.86
N SER A 168 -11.82 -34.25 1.77
CA SER A 168 -11.27 -33.86 0.46
C SER A 168 -11.16 -32.34 0.33
N PRO A 169 -10.03 -31.82 -0.17
CA PRO A 169 -9.90 -30.41 -0.53
C PRO A 169 -10.97 -29.97 -1.55
N ASN A 170 -11.36 -30.84 -2.49
CA ASN A 170 -12.31 -30.54 -3.56
C ASN A 170 -13.76 -30.77 -3.13
N ASP A 171 -14.06 -31.93 -2.51
CA ASP A 171 -15.45 -32.36 -2.29
C ASP A 171 -16.03 -31.81 -0.98
N HIS A 172 -15.19 -31.40 -0.01
CA HIS A 172 -15.63 -30.87 1.28
C HIS A 172 -15.25 -29.39 1.44
N VAL A 173 -13.96 -29.05 1.43
CA VAL A 173 -13.48 -27.67 1.64
C VAL A 173 -13.97 -26.75 0.51
N ASN A 174 -14.02 -27.26 -0.71
CA ASN A 174 -14.43 -26.52 -1.90
C ASN A 174 -15.85 -26.84 -2.38
N TYR A 175 -16.68 -27.49 -1.58
CA TYR A 175 -18.03 -27.89 -1.99
C TYR A 175 -18.85 -26.69 -2.47
N GLY A 176 -19.44 -26.79 -3.68
CA GLY A 176 -20.27 -25.75 -4.27
C GLY A 176 -19.52 -24.48 -4.69
N GLN A 177 -18.19 -24.52 -4.80
CA GLN A 177 -17.35 -23.38 -5.11
C GLN A 177 -16.52 -23.62 -6.36
N SER A 178 -16.08 -22.52 -6.97
CA SER A 178 -15.05 -22.50 -8.01
C SER A 178 -14.00 -21.46 -7.65
N THR A 179 -12.76 -21.62 -8.14
CA THR A 179 -11.77 -20.55 -8.11
C THR A 179 -12.36 -19.24 -8.67
N ASN A 180 -13.21 -19.35 -9.68
CA ASN A 180 -13.75 -18.24 -10.44
C ASN A 180 -14.69 -17.33 -9.65
N ASP A 181 -15.34 -17.83 -8.60
CA ASP A 181 -16.20 -17.05 -7.71
C ASP A 181 -15.55 -16.77 -6.34
N VAL A 182 -14.68 -17.67 -5.87
CA VAL A 182 -13.96 -17.50 -4.59
C VAL A 182 -12.91 -16.41 -4.68
N ILE A 183 -12.04 -16.43 -5.69
CA ILE A 183 -10.91 -15.49 -5.79
C ILE A 183 -11.36 -14.04 -5.92
N PRO A 184 -12.28 -13.64 -6.81
CA PRO A 184 -12.74 -12.25 -6.85
C PRO A 184 -13.48 -11.84 -5.56
N THR A 185 -14.08 -12.77 -4.84
CA THR A 185 -14.64 -12.52 -3.50
C THR A 185 -13.52 -12.29 -2.47
N ALA A 186 -12.44 -13.07 -2.51
CA ALA A 186 -11.29 -12.90 -1.63
C ALA A 186 -10.58 -11.56 -1.87
N ILE A 187 -10.47 -11.10 -3.12
CA ILE A 187 -9.93 -9.77 -3.43
C ILE A 187 -10.79 -8.66 -2.81
N ARG A 188 -12.12 -8.77 -2.89
CA ARG A 188 -13.06 -7.81 -2.28
C ARG A 188 -12.90 -7.74 -0.77
N ILE A 189 -12.92 -8.89 -0.11
CA ILE A 189 -12.78 -8.98 1.35
C ILE A 189 -11.38 -8.52 1.78
N GLY A 190 -10.32 -8.97 1.12
CA GLY A 190 -8.95 -8.57 1.42
C GLY A 190 -8.74 -7.06 1.28
N ALA A 191 -9.27 -6.44 0.21
CA ALA A 191 -9.23 -4.99 0.05
C ALA A 191 -10.00 -4.25 1.15
N LEU A 192 -11.20 -4.72 1.53
CA LEU A 192 -11.97 -4.14 2.63
C LEU A 192 -11.24 -4.24 3.98
N LEU A 193 -10.64 -5.39 4.28
CA LEU A 193 -9.84 -5.58 5.50
C LEU A 193 -8.61 -4.66 5.52
N ALA A 194 -7.89 -4.55 4.40
CA ALA A 194 -6.73 -3.68 4.29
C ALA A 194 -7.11 -2.19 4.45
N LEU A 195 -8.24 -1.75 3.88
CA LEU A 195 -8.77 -0.39 4.08
C LEU A 195 -9.02 -0.10 5.57
N GLU A 196 -9.71 -1.01 6.27
CA GLU A 196 -10.07 -0.84 7.68
C GLU A 196 -8.86 -0.89 8.63
N HIS A 197 -7.94 -1.82 8.39
CA HIS A 197 -6.85 -2.07 9.34
C HIS A 197 -5.60 -1.22 9.06
N SER A 198 -5.43 -0.70 7.83
CA SER A 198 -4.22 0.04 7.45
C SER A 198 -4.51 1.45 6.97
N LEU A 199 -5.34 1.61 5.92
CA LEU A 199 -5.45 2.91 5.25
C LEU A 199 -6.26 3.94 6.04
N TYR A 200 -7.45 3.56 6.52
CA TYR A 200 -8.29 4.52 7.25
C TYR A 200 -7.66 4.99 8.56
N PRO A 201 -7.04 4.14 9.40
CA PRO A 201 -6.32 4.61 10.58
C PRO A 201 -5.16 5.54 10.24
N GLY A 202 -4.41 5.25 9.16
CA GLY A 202 -3.34 6.12 8.68
C GLY A 202 -3.85 7.50 8.25
N LEU A 203 -4.95 7.54 7.47
CA LEU A 203 -5.58 8.78 7.05
C LEU A 203 -6.10 9.59 8.23
N ASP A 204 -6.77 8.96 9.20
CA ASP A 204 -7.27 9.64 10.40
C ASP A 204 -6.14 10.27 11.20
N SER A 205 -5.03 9.55 11.36
CA SER A 205 -3.83 10.07 12.01
C SER A 205 -3.25 11.30 11.28
N ALA A 206 -3.18 11.26 9.95
CA ALA A 206 -2.65 12.38 9.17
C ALA A 206 -3.60 13.59 9.17
N ILE A 207 -4.91 13.37 9.01
CA ILE A 207 -5.94 14.42 9.07
C ILE A 207 -5.90 15.15 10.42
N SER A 208 -5.76 14.40 11.54
CA SER A 208 -5.60 14.99 12.87
C SER A 208 -4.31 15.81 12.97
N ALA A 209 -3.17 15.23 12.58
CA ALA A 209 -1.88 15.88 12.70
C ALA A 209 -1.78 17.18 11.89
N VAL A 210 -2.28 17.20 10.63
CA VAL A 210 -2.28 18.43 9.84
C VAL A 210 -3.31 19.45 10.37
N GLY A 211 -4.43 19.00 10.94
CA GLY A 211 -5.44 19.85 11.58
C GLY A 211 -4.88 20.55 12.82
N GLU A 212 -4.16 19.85 13.67
CA GLU A 212 -3.45 20.40 14.82
C GLU A 212 -2.44 21.48 14.41
N LYS A 213 -1.65 21.20 13.36
CA LYS A 213 -0.71 22.16 12.79
C LYS A 213 -1.40 23.35 12.11
N ALA A 214 -2.57 23.17 11.53
CA ALA A 214 -3.36 24.27 10.99
C ALA A 214 -3.77 25.27 12.10
N ILE A 215 -4.12 24.78 13.28
CA ILE A 215 -4.43 25.61 14.45
C ILE A 215 -3.14 26.23 15.02
N GLU A 216 -2.07 25.44 15.20
CA GLU A 216 -0.79 25.94 15.75
C GLU A 216 -0.21 27.08 14.90
N PHE A 217 -0.34 27.02 13.57
CA PHE A 217 0.25 27.98 12.64
C PHE A 217 -0.74 29.01 12.08
N GLN A 218 -1.94 29.13 12.66
CA GLN A 218 -3.03 29.95 12.14
C GLN A 218 -2.68 31.44 11.98
N ASP A 219 -1.79 31.95 12.85
CA ASP A 219 -1.40 33.35 12.88
C ASP A 219 -0.04 33.62 12.21
N ILE A 220 0.59 32.61 11.63
CA ILE A 220 1.87 32.75 10.96
C ILE A 220 1.67 33.21 9.53
N VAL A 221 2.06 34.45 9.22
CA VAL A 221 2.01 35.01 7.87
C VAL A 221 3.30 34.71 7.12
N LYS A 222 3.17 34.32 5.86
CA LYS A 222 4.27 34.07 4.93
C LYS A 222 3.97 34.58 3.53
N SER A 223 4.98 34.68 2.65
CA SER A 223 4.73 34.91 1.23
C SER A 223 4.03 33.66 0.63
N GLY A 224 2.91 33.90 -0.07
CA GLY A 224 2.39 32.91 -1.00
C GLY A 224 3.33 32.75 -2.20
N ARG A 225 3.25 31.61 -2.90
CA ARG A 225 3.98 31.39 -4.16
C ARG A 225 3.10 30.67 -5.15
N THR A 226 3.02 31.23 -6.34
CA THR A 226 2.42 30.60 -7.53
C THR A 226 3.48 30.54 -8.61
N HIS A 227 3.59 29.43 -9.33
CA HIS A 227 4.72 29.18 -10.25
C HIS A 227 6.11 29.33 -9.58
N LEU A 228 6.20 29.12 -8.26
CA LEU A 228 7.37 29.40 -7.42
C LEU A 228 7.83 30.88 -7.44
N GLN A 229 6.99 31.80 -7.94
CA GLN A 229 7.21 33.23 -7.89
C GLN A 229 6.42 33.84 -6.75
N ASP A 230 6.85 35.02 -6.29
CA ASP A 230 6.20 35.76 -5.22
C ASP A 230 4.73 36.01 -5.51
N ALA A 231 3.90 35.72 -4.52
CA ALA A 231 2.46 36.01 -4.53
C ALA A 231 2.06 36.76 -3.24
N VAL A 232 0.77 37.04 -3.14
CA VAL A 232 0.21 37.76 -1.97
C VAL A 232 0.48 37.02 -0.67
N PRO A 233 0.53 37.70 0.47
CA PRO A 233 0.66 37.09 1.79
C PRO A 233 -0.45 36.07 2.05
N VAL A 234 -0.08 34.95 2.67
CA VAL A 234 -0.99 33.88 3.09
C VAL A 234 -0.66 33.44 4.52
N ARG A 235 -1.62 32.87 5.22
CA ARG A 235 -1.37 32.24 6.52
C ARG A 235 -0.90 30.81 6.33
N LEU A 236 0.17 30.43 7.04
CA LEU A 236 0.72 29.07 6.99
C LEU A 236 -0.32 28.05 7.46
N GLY A 237 -1.08 28.35 8.52
CA GLY A 237 -2.15 27.47 9.01
C GLY A 237 -3.19 27.14 7.94
N GLU A 238 -3.51 28.07 7.04
CA GLU A 238 -4.45 27.80 5.95
C GLU A 238 -3.89 26.82 4.90
N SER A 239 -2.57 26.80 4.69
CA SER A 239 -1.94 25.76 3.86
C SER A 239 -2.12 24.36 4.47
N PHE A 240 -1.97 24.23 5.78
CA PHE A 240 -2.21 22.96 6.48
C PHE A 240 -3.71 22.61 6.51
N ARG A 241 -4.60 23.58 6.68
CA ARG A 241 -6.06 23.37 6.61
C ARG A 241 -6.50 22.86 5.23
N ALA A 242 -5.89 23.38 4.16
CA ALA A 242 -6.14 22.89 2.81
C ALA A 242 -5.71 21.42 2.65
N TRP A 243 -4.57 21.01 3.20
CA TRP A 243 -4.15 19.61 3.19
C TRP A 243 -5.09 18.71 4.03
N GLN A 244 -5.55 19.19 5.18
CA GLN A 244 -6.55 18.49 5.99
C GLN A 244 -7.81 18.19 5.18
N GLN A 245 -8.33 19.20 4.47
CA GLN A 245 -9.52 19.07 3.63
C GLN A 245 -9.29 18.08 2.49
N ILE A 246 -8.15 18.17 1.78
CA ILE A 246 -7.79 17.26 0.70
C ILE A 246 -7.77 15.81 1.17
N LEU A 247 -7.12 15.52 2.31
CA LEU A 247 -7.03 14.17 2.86
C LEU A 247 -8.41 13.65 3.30
N SER A 248 -9.25 14.50 3.90
CA SER A 248 -10.63 14.15 4.30
C SER A 248 -11.50 13.83 3.08
N ASP A 249 -11.37 14.59 1.99
CA ASP A 249 -12.06 14.33 0.74
C ASP A 249 -11.64 12.99 0.13
N HIS A 250 -10.34 12.66 0.17
CA HIS A 250 -9.85 11.38 -0.31
C HIS A 250 -10.39 10.22 0.52
N LYS A 251 -10.43 10.34 1.85
CA LYS A 251 -11.05 9.30 2.70
C LYS A 251 -12.49 9.05 2.28
N THR A 252 -13.26 10.12 2.06
CA THR A 252 -14.65 10.03 1.62
C THR A 252 -14.78 9.36 0.26
N ARG A 253 -13.97 9.75 -0.73
CA ARG A 253 -13.98 9.16 -2.08
C ARG A 253 -13.61 7.67 -2.08
N ILE A 254 -12.59 7.29 -1.31
CA ILE A 254 -12.16 5.89 -1.17
C ILE A 254 -13.26 5.07 -0.48
N THR A 255 -13.87 5.60 0.58
CA THR A 255 -14.99 4.93 1.26
C THR A 255 -16.17 4.71 0.30
N HIS A 256 -16.49 5.68 -0.53
CA HIS A 256 -17.51 5.53 -1.56
C HIS A 256 -17.14 4.46 -2.59
N ALA A 257 -15.92 4.50 -3.14
CA ALA A 257 -15.45 3.50 -4.11
C ALA A 257 -15.45 2.08 -3.52
N ALA A 258 -15.14 1.92 -2.23
CA ALA A 258 -15.16 0.64 -1.53
C ALA A 258 -16.56 0.00 -1.46
N THR A 259 -17.65 0.78 -1.62
CA THR A 259 -19.01 0.22 -1.66
C THR A 259 -19.23 -0.72 -2.84
N ASP A 260 -18.50 -0.56 -3.94
CA ASP A 260 -18.55 -1.47 -5.10
C ASP A 260 -18.03 -2.87 -4.79
N LEU A 261 -17.25 -3.01 -3.69
CA LEU A 261 -16.74 -4.30 -3.23
C LEU A 261 -17.78 -5.14 -2.48
N TYR A 262 -18.91 -4.56 -2.07
CA TYR A 262 -19.92 -5.27 -1.27
C TYR A 262 -20.75 -6.30 -2.06
N ALA A 263 -20.76 -6.22 -3.39
CA ALA A 263 -21.49 -7.14 -4.24
C ALA A 263 -20.63 -8.35 -4.62
N LEU A 264 -20.97 -9.53 -4.08
CA LEU A 264 -20.19 -10.76 -4.22
C LEU A 264 -20.66 -11.62 -5.39
N GLY A 265 -19.71 -12.11 -6.20
CA GLY A 265 -19.98 -13.12 -7.22
C GLY A 265 -20.07 -14.55 -6.68
N LEU A 266 -19.83 -14.74 -5.38
CA LEU A 266 -19.79 -16.05 -4.72
C LEU A 266 -21.14 -16.77 -4.81
N GLY A 267 -21.10 -18.06 -5.15
CA GLY A 267 -22.27 -18.87 -5.52
C GLY A 267 -22.54 -18.87 -7.02
N GLY A 268 -21.76 -18.13 -7.83
CA GLY A 268 -21.80 -18.23 -9.30
C GLY A 268 -21.12 -19.48 -9.84
N SER A 269 -20.30 -20.14 -9.03
CA SER A 269 -19.52 -21.32 -9.42
C SER A 269 -18.62 -21.03 -10.63
N ALA A 270 -18.57 -21.90 -11.64
CA ALA A 270 -17.62 -21.82 -12.75
C ALA A 270 -17.82 -20.62 -13.68
N ALA A 271 -19.07 -20.24 -13.99
CA ALA A 271 -19.39 -19.23 -15.00
C ALA A 271 -20.57 -18.31 -14.62
N GLY A 272 -20.94 -18.26 -13.36
CA GLY A 272 -22.02 -17.39 -12.87
C GLY A 272 -23.41 -18.01 -12.89
N THR A 273 -23.54 -19.30 -13.23
CA THR A 273 -24.83 -20.01 -13.30
C THR A 273 -25.22 -20.66 -11.97
N GLY A 274 -24.28 -20.84 -11.05
CA GLY A 274 -24.49 -21.53 -9.78
C GLY A 274 -24.68 -23.04 -9.92
N LEU A 275 -24.17 -23.64 -10.98
CA LEU A 275 -24.26 -25.08 -11.18
C LEU A 275 -23.66 -25.83 -9.98
N ASN A 276 -24.39 -26.82 -9.45
CA ASN A 276 -24.06 -27.63 -8.27
C ASN A 276 -24.01 -26.84 -6.94
N THR A 277 -24.60 -25.65 -6.86
CA THR A 277 -24.77 -24.91 -5.61
C THR A 277 -26.21 -25.03 -5.09
N HIS A 278 -26.39 -25.08 -3.76
CA HIS A 278 -27.71 -25.01 -3.16
C HIS A 278 -28.33 -23.61 -3.39
N PRO A 279 -29.65 -23.47 -3.70
CA PRO A 279 -30.27 -22.17 -3.99
C PRO A 279 -30.10 -21.11 -2.91
N GLN A 280 -30.03 -21.49 -1.63
CA GLN A 280 -29.84 -20.58 -0.50
C GLN A 280 -28.35 -20.29 -0.19
N TYR A 281 -27.40 -21.03 -0.77
CA TYR A 281 -25.99 -20.97 -0.46
C TYR A 281 -25.42 -19.53 -0.54
N ARG A 282 -25.60 -18.85 -1.67
CA ARG A 282 -25.03 -17.52 -1.89
C ARG A 282 -25.54 -16.45 -0.91
N TYR A 283 -26.79 -16.58 -0.45
CA TYR A 283 -27.37 -15.65 0.51
C TYR A 283 -26.80 -15.88 1.90
N ARG A 284 -26.75 -17.15 2.33
CA ARG A 284 -26.25 -17.51 3.66
C ARG A 284 -24.75 -17.21 3.81
N VAL A 285 -23.95 -17.49 2.79
CA VAL A 285 -22.52 -17.18 2.80
C VAL A 285 -22.27 -15.66 2.86
N ALA A 286 -23.03 -14.87 2.09
CA ALA A 286 -22.89 -13.40 2.13
C ALA A 286 -23.28 -12.83 3.50
N GLU A 287 -24.29 -13.38 4.16
CA GLU A 287 -24.70 -13.01 5.52
C GLU A 287 -23.58 -13.32 6.54
N LEU A 288 -23.05 -14.54 6.53
CA LEU A 288 -21.95 -14.93 7.41
C LEU A 288 -20.69 -14.07 7.20
N LEU A 289 -20.33 -13.79 5.95
CA LEU A 289 -19.20 -12.91 5.64
C LEU A 289 -19.46 -11.48 6.10
N SER A 290 -20.71 -11.00 6.01
CA SER A 290 -21.09 -9.67 6.54
C SER A 290 -20.90 -9.59 8.06
N GLU A 291 -21.28 -10.65 8.77
CA GLU A 291 -21.08 -10.77 10.21
C GLU A 291 -19.57 -10.77 10.57
N PHE A 292 -18.76 -11.54 9.83
CA PHE A 292 -17.33 -11.69 10.13
C PHE A 292 -16.52 -10.40 9.93
N ILE A 293 -16.85 -9.59 8.92
CA ILE A 293 -16.07 -8.38 8.62
C ILE A 293 -16.79 -7.06 8.96
N GLY A 294 -18.03 -7.12 9.46
CA GLY A 294 -18.80 -5.93 9.85
C GLY A 294 -19.14 -5.02 8.66
N LYS A 295 -19.31 -5.58 7.43
CA LYS A 295 -19.66 -4.83 6.22
C LYS A 295 -20.91 -5.42 5.57
N PRO A 296 -21.75 -4.61 4.89
CA PRO A 296 -23.04 -5.06 4.34
C PRO A 296 -22.86 -5.80 2.99
N LEU A 297 -22.19 -6.95 3.05
CA LEU A 297 -21.97 -7.79 1.88
C LEU A 297 -23.28 -8.41 1.40
N LYS A 298 -23.44 -8.56 0.09
CA LYS A 298 -24.63 -9.15 -0.53
C LYS A 298 -24.27 -9.88 -1.80
N PRO A 299 -25.05 -10.89 -2.21
CA PRO A 299 -24.90 -11.46 -3.55
C PRO A 299 -25.07 -10.37 -4.61
N ALA A 300 -24.23 -10.41 -5.64
CA ALA A 300 -24.38 -9.53 -6.80
C ALA A 300 -25.74 -9.77 -7.49
N SER A 301 -26.33 -8.73 -8.02
CA SER A 301 -27.59 -8.83 -8.78
C SER A 301 -27.46 -9.71 -10.03
N HIS A 302 -26.25 -9.76 -10.61
CA HIS A 302 -25.92 -10.58 -11.77
C HIS A 302 -24.54 -11.23 -11.57
N LEU A 303 -24.55 -12.52 -11.23
CA LEU A 303 -23.31 -13.25 -10.87
C LEU A 303 -22.31 -13.33 -12.02
N MET A 304 -22.77 -13.57 -13.27
CA MET A 304 -21.87 -13.60 -14.44
C MET A 304 -21.17 -12.26 -14.65
N ALA A 305 -21.87 -11.13 -14.47
CA ALA A 305 -21.27 -9.81 -14.60
C ALA A 305 -20.19 -9.58 -13.50
N ALA A 306 -20.47 -10.00 -12.26
CA ALA A 306 -19.55 -9.87 -11.14
C ALA A 306 -18.26 -10.72 -11.29
N MET A 307 -18.30 -11.78 -12.10
CA MET A 307 -17.14 -12.65 -12.38
C MET A 307 -16.31 -12.17 -13.58
N GLN A 308 -16.91 -11.44 -14.51
CA GLN A 308 -16.24 -10.95 -15.73
C GLN A 308 -15.61 -9.57 -15.51
N SER A 309 -16.32 -8.67 -14.80
CA SER A 309 -15.90 -7.28 -14.66
C SER A 309 -15.03 -7.07 -13.41
N MET A 310 -13.84 -6.56 -13.63
CA MET A 310 -12.92 -6.12 -12.58
C MET A 310 -13.03 -4.61 -12.28
N SER A 311 -14.04 -3.92 -12.85
CA SER A 311 -14.27 -2.48 -12.66
C SER A 311 -14.31 -2.03 -11.19
N PRO A 312 -14.90 -2.77 -10.23
CA PRO A 312 -14.86 -2.40 -8.82
C PRO A 312 -13.44 -2.26 -8.27
N PHE A 313 -12.52 -3.11 -8.70
CA PHE A 313 -11.11 -3.04 -8.27
C PHE A 313 -10.38 -1.86 -8.90
N VAL A 314 -10.66 -1.56 -10.18
CA VAL A 314 -10.12 -0.38 -10.88
C VAL A 314 -10.64 0.90 -10.24
N HIS A 315 -11.90 0.97 -9.80
CA HIS A 315 -12.47 2.13 -9.14
C HIS A 315 -11.78 2.44 -7.81
N VAL A 316 -11.57 1.42 -6.98
CA VAL A 316 -10.81 1.57 -5.72
C VAL A 316 -9.37 1.96 -6.01
N SER A 317 -8.69 1.26 -6.92
CA SER A 317 -7.30 1.54 -7.30
C SER A 317 -7.12 2.97 -7.84
N GLY A 318 -8.02 3.43 -8.71
CA GLY A 318 -8.01 4.81 -9.21
C GLY A 318 -8.17 5.85 -8.10
N SER A 319 -8.96 5.54 -7.06
CA SER A 319 -9.11 6.41 -5.89
C SER A 319 -7.81 6.46 -5.05
N LEU A 320 -7.12 5.32 -4.91
CA LEU A 320 -5.80 5.27 -4.26
C LEU A 320 -4.74 6.05 -5.04
N ARG A 321 -4.72 5.93 -6.38
CA ARG A 321 -3.85 6.74 -7.25
C ARG A 321 -4.08 8.23 -7.04
N ASN A 322 -5.33 8.70 -6.95
CA ASN A 322 -5.64 10.10 -6.73
C ASN A 322 -5.13 10.58 -5.36
N LEU A 323 -5.29 9.79 -4.30
CA LEU A 323 -4.67 10.07 -3.00
C LEU A 323 -3.14 10.14 -3.10
N ALA A 324 -2.52 9.20 -3.80
CA ALA A 324 -1.07 9.16 -3.97
C ALA A 324 -0.54 10.42 -4.68
N GLN A 325 -1.25 10.96 -5.68
CA GLN A 325 -0.88 12.21 -6.36
C GLN A 325 -0.84 13.40 -5.40
N ASP A 326 -1.85 13.57 -4.55
CA ASP A 326 -1.89 14.66 -3.59
C ASP A 326 -0.89 14.49 -2.44
N LEU A 327 -0.62 13.26 -2.00
CA LEU A 327 0.46 12.98 -1.04
C LEU A 327 1.85 13.33 -1.60
N VAL A 328 2.10 13.10 -2.90
CA VAL A 328 3.34 13.54 -3.56
C VAL A 328 3.44 15.07 -3.54
N LYS A 329 2.34 15.78 -3.88
CA LYS A 329 2.29 17.25 -3.85
C LYS A 329 2.57 17.77 -2.44
N ILE A 330 1.93 17.25 -1.41
CA ILE A 330 2.15 17.63 -0.01
C ILE A 330 3.62 17.35 0.39
N SER A 331 4.15 16.20 0.02
CA SER A 331 5.55 15.83 0.30
C SER A 331 6.55 16.78 -0.38
N HIS A 332 6.28 17.19 -1.62
CA HIS A 332 7.13 18.17 -2.33
C HIS A 332 7.08 19.54 -1.67
N ASP A 333 5.91 20.01 -1.23
CA ASP A 333 5.78 21.27 -0.52
C ASP A 333 6.53 21.25 0.81
N LEU A 334 6.39 20.18 1.60
CA LEU A 334 7.12 20.00 2.86
C LEU A 334 8.64 20.06 2.64
N ARG A 335 9.15 19.36 1.62
CA ARG A 335 10.58 19.37 1.26
C ARG A 335 11.06 20.74 0.83
N LEU A 336 10.25 21.48 0.05
CA LEU A 336 10.58 22.80 -0.44
C LEU A 336 10.60 23.81 0.71
N MET A 337 9.58 23.83 1.57
CA MET A 337 9.51 24.74 2.72
C MET A 337 10.60 24.47 3.78
N ASP A 338 11.05 23.20 3.94
CA ASP A 338 12.15 22.83 4.85
C ASP A 338 13.54 23.04 4.22
N SER A 339 13.64 23.31 2.93
CA SER A 339 14.91 23.37 2.19
C SER A 339 15.94 24.33 2.81
N GLY A 340 17.20 23.97 2.77
CA GLY A 340 18.31 24.79 3.29
C GLY A 340 19.16 24.02 4.29
N PRO A 341 19.56 24.64 5.44
CA PRO A 341 18.94 25.78 6.14
C PRO A 341 19.37 27.18 5.67
N GLN A 342 20.52 27.35 5.03
CA GLN A 342 21.06 28.69 4.68
C GLN A 342 20.71 29.11 3.25
N THR A 343 20.65 28.16 2.31
CA THR A 343 20.52 28.42 0.87
C THR A 343 19.15 28.00 0.30
N GLY A 344 18.17 27.75 1.16
CA GLY A 344 16.81 27.39 0.79
C GLY A 344 15.75 28.23 1.52
N LEU A 345 14.48 27.86 1.40
CA LEU A 345 13.37 28.60 1.99
C LEU A 345 13.39 28.60 3.51
N LYS A 346 13.47 27.43 4.11
CA LYS A 346 13.50 27.23 5.56
C LYS A 346 12.39 27.95 6.32
N GLU A 347 11.18 27.91 5.79
CA GLU A 347 9.98 28.44 6.45
C GLU A 347 9.51 27.54 7.58
N ILE A 348 9.68 26.23 7.41
CA ILE A 348 9.40 25.22 8.44
C ILE A 348 10.66 24.41 8.77
N GLN A 349 10.56 23.61 9.82
CA GLN A 349 11.56 22.61 10.19
C GLN A 349 10.89 21.26 10.34
N LEU A 350 11.26 20.29 9.52
CA LEU A 350 10.86 18.88 9.68
C LEU A 350 11.67 18.23 10.79
N PRO A 351 11.08 17.26 11.54
CA PRO A 351 11.82 16.51 12.56
C PRO A 351 13.00 15.74 11.96
N PRO A 352 14.20 15.80 12.57
CA PRO A 352 15.31 14.95 12.18
C PRO A 352 15.06 13.50 12.68
N VAL A 353 14.90 12.55 11.78
CA VAL A 353 14.62 11.14 12.13
C VAL A 353 15.83 10.24 12.00
N GLN A 354 16.86 10.67 11.26
CA GLN A 354 18.13 9.96 11.12
C GLN A 354 19.22 10.91 10.60
N PRO A 355 20.51 10.58 10.76
CA PRO A 355 21.59 11.31 10.10
C PRO A 355 21.42 11.32 8.59
N GLY A 356 21.50 12.51 7.97
CA GLY A 356 21.19 12.70 6.55
C GLY A 356 22.36 12.51 5.59
N SER A 357 23.58 12.36 6.12
CA SER A 357 24.80 12.26 5.30
C SER A 357 25.87 11.43 6.00
N SER A 358 26.56 10.59 5.23
CA SER A 358 27.73 9.85 5.72
C SER A 358 29.01 10.71 5.84
N ILE A 359 29.04 11.89 5.20
CA ILE A 359 30.24 12.75 5.13
C ILE A 359 30.02 14.19 5.62
N MET A 360 28.75 14.62 5.82
CA MET A 360 28.42 15.98 6.27
C MET A 360 27.71 15.92 7.64
N PRO A 361 28.43 16.13 8.75
CA PRO A 361 27.83 16.18 10.08
C PRO A 361 26.76 17.27 10.18
N GLY A 362 25.61 16.98 10.83
CA GLY A 362 24.53 17.94 11.03
C GLY A 362 23.61 18.17 9.82
N LYS A 363 23.80 17.42 8.72
CA LYS A 363 22.84 17.44 7.60
C LYS A 363 21.69 16.49 7.88
N TYR A 364 20.47 17.00 7.89
CA TYR A 364 19.24 16.23 8.03
C TYR A 364 18.38 16.35 6.75
N ASN A 365 18.03 15.22 6.16
CA ASN A 365 17.25 15.18 4.94
C ASN A 365 15.76 14.95 5.27
N PRO A 366 14.82 15.42 4.43
CA PRO A 366 13.38 15.23 4.61
C PRO A 366 12.93 13.80 4.19
N VAL A 367 13.56 12.77 4.77
CA VAL A 367 13.48 11.37 4.32
C VAL A 367 12.07 10.79 4.40
N MET A 368 11.22 11.27 5.33
CA MET A 368 9.84 10.80 5.42
C MET A 368 9.01 11.24 4.22
N ALA A 369 9.18 12.48 3.76
CA ALA A 369 8.54 12.98 2.55
C ALA A 369 9.10 12.32 1.27
N GLU A 370 10.39 11.98 1.25
CA GLU A 370 11.02 11.25 0.15
C GLU A 370 10.47 9.82 0.06
N MET A 371 10.40 9.09 1.16
CA MET A 371 9.81 7.76 1.25
C MET A 371 8.36 7.77 0.82
N THR A 372 7.57 8.75 1.27
CA THR A 372 6.16 8.91 0.87
C THR A 372 6.03 9.03 -0.64
N SER A 373 6.86 9.85 -1.29
CA SER A 373 6.85 9.99 -2.75
C SER A 373 7.19 8.67 -3.46
N MET A 374 8.19 7.89 -2.97
CA MET A 374 8.55 6.59 -3.55
C MET A 374 7.38 5.61 -3.51
N VAL A 375 6.70 5.49 -2.37
CA VAL A 375 5.54 4.59 -2.22
C VAL A 375 4.39 5.06 -3.11
N CYS A 376 4.12 6.35 -3.18
CA CYS A 376 3.07 6.89 -4.04
C CYS A 376 3.33 6.60 -5.52
N PHE A 377 4.58 6.71 -6.00
CA PHE A 377 4.94 6.35 -7.37
C PHE A 377 4.71 4.87 -7.64
N GLN A 378 5.04 4.00 -6.68
CA GLN A 378 4.79 2.56 -6.81
C GLN A 378 3.29 2.25 -6.91
N VAL A 379 2.45 2.90 -6.09
CA VAL A 379 0.99 2.73 -6.13
C VAL A 379 0.40 3.20 -7.47
N MET A 380 0.90 4.29 -8.04
CA MET A 380 0.51 4.72 -9.40
C MET A 380 0.89 3.68 -10.46
N GLY A 381 2.05 3.02 -10.31
CA GLY A 381 2.46 1.91 -11.17
C GLY A 381 1.54 0.69 -11.05
N TYR A 382 1.17 0.32 -9.84
CA TYR A 382 0.21 -0.76 -9.59
C TYR A 382 -1.18 -0.46 -10.15
N ASP A 383 -1.69 0.78 -10.02
CA ASP A 383 -2.96 1.18 -10.64
C ASP A 383 -2.96 0.95 -12.16
N SER A 384 -1.87 1.28 -12.82
CA SER A 384 -1.72 1.01 -14.25
C SER A 384 -1.73 -0.49 -14.58
N ALA A 385 -1.06 -1.32 -13.76
CA ALA A 385 -1.06 -2.77 -13.93
C ALA A 385 -2.46 -3.37 -13.68
N ILE A 386 -3.17 -2.90 -12.65
CA ILE A 386 -4.55 -3.31 -12.36
C ILE A 386 -5.49 -2.98 -13.52
N ALA A 387 -5.37 -1.77 -14.12
CA ALA A 387 -6.19 -1.38 -15.27
C ALA A 387 -5.93 -2.27 -16.49
N LEU A 388 -4.66 -2.59 -16.78
CA LEU A 388 -4.27 -3.51 -17.86
C LEU A 388 -4.78 -4.94 -17.60
N ALA A 389 -4.67 -5.42 -16.38
CA ALA A 389 -5.18 -6.73 -15.99
C ALA A 389 -6.71 -6.81 -16.07
N ALA A 390 -7.41 -5.74 -15.69
CA ALA A 390 -8.87 -5.68 -15.73
C ALA A 390 -9.42 -5.75 -17.15
N GLN A 391 -8.77 -5.14 -18.14
CA GLN A 391 -9.19 -5.20 -19.54
C GLN A 391 -8.89 -6.54 -20.25
N ALA A 392 -8.04 -7.38 -19.66
CA ALA A 392 -7.58 -8.64 -20.26
C ALA A 392 -8.56 -9.81 -20.08
N GLY A 393 -9.76 -9.57 -19.53
CA GLY A 393 -10.81 -10.58 -19.42
C GLY A 393 -11.31 -11.04 -20.79
N GLN A 394 -11.68 -12.31 -20.89
CA GLN A 394 -12.19 -12.92 -22.12
C GLN A 394 -13.40 -13.78 -21.78
N LEU A 395 -14.48 -13.61 -22.56
CA LEU A 395 -15.73 -14.32 -22.38
C LEU A 395 -16.23 -14.23 -20.92
N GLU A 396 -16.43 -15.36 -20.26
CA GLU A 396 -17.09 -15.45 -18.96
C GLU A 396 -16.19 -15.15 -17.76
N LEU A 397 -14.87 -14.92 -17.96
CA LEU A 397 -13.92 -14.79 -16.85
C LEU A 397 -12.76 -13.82 -17.13
N ASN A 398 -12.33 -13.12 -16.12
CA ASN A 398 -11.02 -12.48 -16.12
C ASN A 398 -10.01 -13.39 -15.37
N VAL A 399 -8.95 -13.83 -16.04
CA VAL A 399 -7.97 -14.74 -15.46
C VAL A 399 -6.75 -14.01 -14.85
N MET A 400 -6.68 -12.67 -14.92
CA MET A 400 -5.57 -11.88 -14.36
C MET A 400 -5.77 -11.52 -12.88
N MET A 401 -6.73 -12.11 -12.22
CA MET A 401 -7.08 -11.86 -10.81
C MET A 401 -5.91 -11.99 -9.82
N PRO A 402 -4.94 -12.91 -9.94
CA PRO A 402 -3.81 -12.96 -9.02
C PRO A 402 -2.98 -11.68 -8.98
N LEU A 403 -2.75 -11.04 -10.13
CA LEU A 403 -2.05 -9.75 -10.22
C LEU A 403 -2.90 -8.65 -9.56
N ILE A 404 -4.20 -8.58 -9.87
CA ILE A 404 -5.11 -7.60 -9.26
C ILE A 404 -5.16 -7.76 -7.74
N ALA A 405 -5.18 -9.01 -7.23
CA ALA A 405 -5.20 -9.30 -5.80
C ALA A 405 -3.99 -8.71 -5.08
N TYR A 406 -2.80 -9.00 -5.59
CA TYR A 406 -1.56 -8.52 -4.98
C TYR A 406 -1.45 -6.99 -5.08
N ASP A 407 -1.57 -6.44 -6.29
CA ASP A 407 -1.33 -5.02 -6.53
C ASP A 407 -2.33 -4.13 -5.77
N LEU A 408 -3.61 -4.53 -5.69
CA LEU A 408 -4.63 -3.75 -4.98
C LEU A 408 -4.44 -3.78 -3.47
N ILE A 409 -4.36 -4.97 -2.88
CA ILE A 409 -4.26 -5.12 -1.42
C ILE A 409 -2.93 -4.53 -0.93
N HIS A 410 -1.84 -4.82 -1.62
CA HIS A 410 -0.53 -4.26 -1.30
C HIS A 410 -0.50 -2.73 -1.39
N SER A 411 -1.12 -2.14 -2.42
CA SER A 411 -1.25 -0.68 -2.53
C SER A 411 -1.94 -0.05 -1.33
N ILE A 412 -3.02 -0.66 -0.85
CA ILE A 412 -3.75 -0.19 0.33
C ILE A 412 -2.86 -0.25 1.57
N GLU A 413 -2.19 -1.39 1.80
CA GLU A 413 -1.34 -1.62 2.96
C GLU A 413 -0.14 -0.67 3.00
N ILE A 414 0.60 -0.55 1.89
CA ILE A 414 1.78 0.33 1.86
C ILE A 414 1.42 1.81 1.96
N LEU A 415 0.30 2.25 1.39
CA LEU A 415 -0.20 3.62 1.59
C LEU A 415 -0.57 3.87 3.05
N GLY A 416 -1.33 2.97 3.67
CA GLY A 416 -1.72 3.09 5.07
C GLY A 416 -0.49 3.18 6.00
N ASN A 417 0.47 2.27 5.84
CA ASN A 417 1.71 2.26 6.60
C ASN A 417 2.55 3.53 6.37
N THR A 418 2.62 4.00 5.13
CA THR A 418 3.33 5.22 4.75
C THR A 418 2.72 6.45 5.39
N ILE A 419 1.40 6.62 5.30
CA ILE A 419 0.68 7.77 5.86
C ILE A 419 0.82 7.80 7.38
N ASN A 420 0.68 6.65 8.04
CA ASN A 420 0.89 6.53 9.48
C ASN A 420 2.31 6.92 9.90
N SER A 421 3.32 6.46 9.16
CA SER A 421 4.72 6.82 9.40
C SER A 421 4.98 8.31 9.14
N LEU A 422 4.45 8.87 8.05
CA LEU A 422 4.54 10.30 7.73
C LEU A 422 3.89 11.15 8.83
N SER A 423 2.70 10.75 9.29
CA SER A 423 1.99 11.43 10.37
C SER A 423 2.82 11.47 11.65
N LYS A 424 3.28 10.31 12.11
CA LYS A 424 3.99 10.14 13.37
C LYS A 424 5.39 10.79 13.37
N PHE A 425 6.17 10.59 12.32
CA PHE A 425 7.58 10.96 12.29
C PHE A 425 7.88 12.25 11.52
N CYS A 426 6.87 12.85 10.88
CA CYS A 426 7.03 14.10 10.15
C CYS A 426 5.97 15.13 10.58
N LEU A 427 4.68 14.92 10.23
CA LEU A 427 3.65 15.96 10.35
C LEU A 427 3.47 16.45 11.78
N ALA A 428 3.37 15.56 12.76
CA ALA A 428 3.16 15.91 14.17
C ALA A 428 4.29 16.77 14.76
N GLY A 429 5.51 16.60 14.29
CA GLY A 429 6.69 17.28 14.84
C GLY A 429 7.17 18.50 14.04
N ILE A 430 6.42 18.97 13.04
CA ILE A 430 6.77 20.17 12.26
C ILE A 430 6.78 21.39 13.18
N THR A 431 7.83 22.22 13.06
CA THR A 431 7.92 23.55 13.69
C THR A 431 8.10 24.63 12.63
N VAL A 432 7.80 25.88 12.98
CA VAL A 432 7.90 27.02 12.06
C VAL A 432 9.13 27.87 12.35
N LYS A 433 9.67 28.52 11.32
CA LYS A 433 10.67 29.58 11.40
C LYS A 433 10.00 30.94 11.15
N GLU A 434 9.25 31.42 12.15
CA GLU A 434 8.36 32.57 12.05
C GLU A 434 9.05 33.82 11.48
N ALA A 435 10.25 34.18 11.98
CA ALA A 435 11.01 35.30 11.46
C ALA A 435 11.34 35.18 9.97
N ARG A 436 11.56 33.92 9.47
CA ARG A 436 11.81 33.65 8.05
C ARG A 436 10.54 33.83 7.21
N CYS A 437 9.42 33.32 7.70
CA CYS A 437 8.11 33.50 7.08
C CYS A 437 7.76 34.96 6.93
N ARG A 438 7.87 35.73 8.02
CA ARG A 438 7.59 37.19 8.04
C ARG A 438 8.52 37.94 7.11
N HIS A 439 9.82 37.69 7.13
CA HIS A 439 10.79 38.31 6.25
C HIS A 439 10.41 38.13 4.76
N TYR A 440 10.03 36.94 4.33
CA TYR A 440 9.58 36.67 2.96
C TYR A 440 8.25 37.38 2.66
N GLY A 441 7.33 37.42 3.61
CA GLY A 441 6.08 38.17 3.46
C GLY A 441 6.32 39.67 3.21
N GLU A 442 7.19 40.30 4.01
CA GLU A 442 7.56 41.70 3.92
C GLU A 442 8.37 42.06 2.66
N SER A 443 9.16 41.09 2.17
CA SER A 443 10.03 41.28 1.00
C SER A 443 9.33 41.01 -0.34
N SER A 444 8.10 40.47 -0.33
CA SER A 444 7.40 40.07 -1.54
C SER A 444 7.06 41.29 -2.43
N LEU A 445 7.45 41.19 -3.71
CA LEU A 445 7.05 42.18 -4.71
C LEU A 445 5.52 42.25 -4.93
N ALA A 446 4.80 41.16 -4.61
CA ALA A 446 3.35 41.09 -4.74
C ALA A 446 2.59 42.01 -3.78
N LEU A 447 3.25 42.59 -2.79
CA LEU A 447 2.68 43.60 -1.89
C LEU A 447 2.14 44.85 -2.68
N VAL A 448 2.72 45.14 -3.85
CA VAL A 448 2.23 46.24 -4.73
C VAL A 448 0.77 46.03 -5.15
N THR A 449 0.26 44.79 -5.12
CA THR A 449 -1.13 44.48 -5.47
C THR A 449 -2.12 45.22 -4.55
N ALA A 450 -1.80 45.34 -3.26
CA ALA A 450 -2.62 46.09 -2.31
C ALA A 450 -2.63 47.59 -2.60
N LEU A 451 -1.62 48.13 -3.25
CA LEU A 451 -1.51 49.54 -3.59
C LEU A 451 -2.37 49.92 -4.80
N ASN A 452 -2.77 48.99 -5.66
CA ASN A 452 -3.48 49.27 -6.91
C ASN A 452 -4.75 50.13 -6.72
N THR A 453 -5.49 49.91 -5.65
CA THR A 453 -6.72 50.61 -5.34
C THR A 453 -6.49 52.06 -4.84
N HIS A 454 -5.26 52.35 -4.42
CA HIS A 454 -4.88 53.64 -3.84
C HIS A 454 -4.07 54.53 -4.79
N ILE A 455 -3.08 53.94 -5.49
CA ILE A 455 -2.16 54.68 -6.36
C ILE A 455 -2.32 54.35 -7.84
N GLY A 456 -3.19 53.41 -8.17
CA GLY A 456 -3.43 52.94 -9.53
C GLY A 456 -2.36 51.95 -10.05
N TYR A 457 -2.74 51.15 -11.03
CA TYR A 457 -1.89 50.05 -11.56
C TYR A 457 -0.53 50.53 -12.10
N LEU A 458 -0.48 51.64 -12.84
CA LEU A 458 0.77 52.11 -13.45
C LEU A 458 1.79 52.59 -12.42
N ASN A 459 1.36 53.28 -11.37
CA ASN A 459 2.23 53.69 -10.29
C ASN A 459 2.70 52.47 -9.48
N ALA A 460 1.83 51.51 -9.19
CA ALA A 460 2.18 50.28 -8.52
C ALA A 460 3.20 49.46 -9.33
N ALA A 461 3.04 49.37 -10.65
CA ALA A 461 4.01 48.71 -11.52
C ALA A 461 5.38 49.45 -11.56
N ALA A 462 5.39 50.77 -11.52
CA ALA A 462 6.61 51.57 -11.44
C ALA A 462 7.33 51.38 -10.09
N VAL A 463 6.58 51.25 -8.99
CA VAL A 463 7.11 50.93 -7.64
C VAL A 463 7.76 49.56 -7.64
N ALA A 464 7.08 48.51 -8.16
CA ALA A 464 7.63 47.16 -8.24
C ALA A 464 8.93 47.14 -9.07
N LYS A 465 8.94 47.77 -10.23
CA LYS A 465 10.11 47.84 -11.10
C LYS A 465 11.32 48.51 -10.41
N GLU A 466 11.09 49.62 -9.70
CA GLU A 466 12.14 50.33 -8.98
C GLU A 466 12.64 49.52 -7.77
N SER A 467 11.73 48.93 -7.00
CA SER A 467 12.10 48.02 -5.89
C SER A 467 13.02 46.92 -6.36
N LEU A 468 12.67 46.22 -7.46
CA LEU A 468 13.47 45.17 -8.05
C LEU A 468 14.85 45.66 -8.53
N ALA A 469 14.91 46.84 -9.15
CA ALA A 469 16.14 47.39 -9.70
C ALA A 469 17.10 47.91 -8.62
N THR A 470 16.56 48.42 -7.51
CA THR A 470 17.37 49.07 -6.45
C THR A 470 17.59 48.24 -5.20
N GLY A 471 16.83 47.14 -5.03
CA GLY A 471 16.82 46.35 -3.80
C GLY A 471 16.09 47.00 -2.63
N ARG A 472 15.47 48.17 -2.83
CA ARG A 472 14.67 48.84 -1.79
C ARG A 472 13.31 48.17 -1.65
N SER A 473 12.80 48.16 -0.44
CA SER A 473 11.46 47.59 -0.15
C SER A 473 10.36 48.43 -0.89
N ILE A 474 9.20 47.78 -1.12
CA ILE A 474 8.01 48.46 -1.66
C ILE A 474 7.65 49.70 -0.82
N ARG A 475 7.71 49.57 0.52
CA ARG A 475 7.44 50.66 1.47
C ARG A 475 8.37 51.85 1.25
N GLU A 476 9.69 51.61 1.17
CA GLU A 476 10.68 52.68 0.97
C GLU A 476 10.49 53.41 -0.38
N VAL A 477 10.16 52.68 -1.45
CA VAL A 477 9.95 53.28 -2.77
C VAL A 477 8.69 54.13 -2.78
N VAL A 478 7.57 53.67 -2.19
CA VAL A 478 6.31 54.42 -2.11
C VAL A 478 6.50 55.72 -1.35
N LEU A 479 7.16 55.71 -0.19
CA LEU A 479 7.43 56.87 0.62
C LEU A 479 8.36 57.87 -0.12
N ALA A 480 9.44 57.39 -0.73
CA ALA A 480 10.38 58.23 -1.45
C ALA A 480 9.74 58.95 -2.67
N LYS A 481 8.73 58.34 -3.28
CA LYS A 481 7.94 58.93 -4.39
C LYS A 481 6.81 59.83 -3.90
N GLY A 482 6.54 59.88 -2.61
CA GLY A 482 5.41 60.64 -2.06
C GLY A 482 4.05 60.17 -2.55
N LEU A 483 3.90 58.91 -2.91
CA LEU A 483 2.68 58.33 -3.45
C LEU A 483 1.60 58.07 -2.40
N MET A 484 1.99 57.99 -1.13
CA MET A 484 1.09 57.75 -0.01
C MET A 484 1.74 58.22 1.29
N ASP A 485 0.95 58.69 2.25
CA ASP A 485 1.45 58.95 3.60
C ASP A 485 1.74 57.65 4.38
N GLU A 486 2.66 57.75 5.34
CA GLU A 486 3.15 56.62 6.08
C GLU A 486 2.06 55.86 6.85
N THR A 487 1.12 56.60 7.47
CA THR A 487 0.03 56.00 8.25
C THR A 487 -0.94 55.20 7.40
N LEU A 488 -1.25 55.71 6.19
CA LEU A 488 -2.09 54.98 5.25
C LEU A 488 -1.35 53.79 4.68
N LEU A 489 -0.06 53.94 4.33
CA LEU A 489 0.78 52.89 3.78
C LEU A 489 0.90 51.71 4.75
N ASP A 490 1.12 51.96 6.01
CA ASP A 490 1.21 50.91 7.05
C ASP A 490 -0.10 50.12 7.22
N ARG A 491 -1.25 50.79 7.02
CA ARG A 491 -2.56 50.12 7.02
C ARG A 491 -2.81 49.29 5.76
N VAL A 492 -2.31 49.73 4.61
CA VAL A 492 -2.50 49.06 3.32
C VAL A 492 -1.55 47.84 3.19
N LEU A 493 -0.32 47.97 3.71
CA LEU A 493 0.69 46.89 3.69
C LEU A 493 0.67 46.00 4.96
N ASP A 494 -0.41 46.06 5.74
CA ASP A 494 -0.61 45.22 6.91
C ASP A 494 -0.77 43.74 6.47
N LEU A 495 0.26 42.95 6.65
CA LEU A 495 0.31 41.55 6.23
C LEU A 495 -0.79 40.69 6.87
N GLU A 496 -1.15 40.99 8.13
CA GLU A 496 -2.18 40.26 8.86
C GLU A 496 -3.55 40.43 8.18
N LYS A 497 -3.86 41.65 7.77
CA LYS A 497 -5.11 41.97 7.04
C LYS A 497 -5.08 41.40 5.61
N MET A 498 -3.94 41.54 4.91
CA MET A 498 -3.80 41.05 3.54
C MET A 498 -3.94 39.52 3.45
N SER A 499 -3.63 38.79 4.52
CA SER A 499 -3.68 37.32 4.58
C SER A 499 -5.00 36.75 5.12
N GLN A 500 -5.98 37.62 5.47
CA GLN A 500 -7.29 37.17 5.94
C GLN A 500 -8.12 36.59 4.80
N LEU A 501 -8.74 35.44 5.05
CA LEU A 501 -9.76 34.92 4.14
C LEU A 501 -11.01 35.82 4.21
N PRO A 502 -11.75 35.99 3.08
CA PRO A 502 -13.04 36.65 3.11
C PRO A 502 -13.95 36.03 4.17
N GLN A 503 -14.50 36.82 5.07
CA GLN A 503 -15.54 36.33 5.98
C GLN A 503 -16.83 36.20 5.17
N ASN A 504 -17.44 35.01 5.22
CA ASN A 504 -18.75 34.76 4.62
C ASN A 504 -19.86 35.47 5.39
#